data_7bf1d3a67280412ca121fc19a9522988
#
_entry.id   7bf1d3a67280412ca121fc19a9522988
#
_cell.length_a   1.000
_cell.length_b   1.000
_cell.length_c   1.000
_cell.angle_alpha   90.00
_cell.angle_beta   90.00
_cell.angle_gamma   90.00
#
_symmetry.space_group_name_H-M   'P 1'
#
loop_
_entity.id
_entity.type
_entity.pdbx_description
1 polymer ?
#
loop_
_entity_poly.entity_id
_entity_poly.type
_entity_poly.pdbx_seq_one_letter_code
_entity_poly.pdbx_strand_id
1 'polypeptide(L)'
;MTNEKAVAEKLLEVQAVKLSPEKPFTWASGWKSPIYCDNRKILSFPYIRDFIKSEMCSVLFEQFPEAEMLAGVATAGIAWGAMAADQLKLPYIYVRPKPKEHGLGNQIEGFYTAGQKVLVIEDLISTGKSSLQVVDVLKQSGLEVIGMVSIFTYGFTAAEKAFKEAGVSYQSLTDYPTLINLAVEKGIVSADTEQVLLQWRNDPANWKGI
;
A
#
# COMPACT_ATOMS: atom_id res chain seq x y z
N MET A 1 9.46 -12.74 -9.46
CA MET A 1 10.01 -11.34 -9.46
C MET A 1 8.90 -10.39 -9.88
N THR A 2 8.56 -9.44 -9.03
CA THR A 2 7.56 -8.39 -9.31
C THR A 2 8.00 -7.57 -10.51
N ASN A 3 7.08 -7.29 -11.42
CA ASN A 3 7.33 -6.40 -12.55
C ASN A 3 7.04 -4.94 -12.13
N GLU A 4 7.86 -4.41 -11.22
CA GLU A 4 7.69 -3.10 -10.60
C GLU A 4 7.42 -1.98 -11.60
N LYS A 5 8.16 -1.99 -12.72
CA LYS A 5 8.01 -1.00 -13.80
C LYS A 5 6.66 -1.12 -14.52
N ALA A 6 6.18 -2.34 -14.77
CA ALA A 6 4.86 -2.54 -15.38
C ALA A 6 3.72 -2.16 -14.43
N VAL A 7 3.87 -2.43 -13.13
CA VAL A 7 2.92 -1.93 -12.12
C VAL A 7 2.87 -0.42 -12.13
N ALA A 8 4.02 0.27 -12.05
CA ALA A 8 4.11 1.72 -12.10
C ALA A 8 3.46 2.30 -13.39
N GLU A 9 3.69 1.65 -14.53
CA GLU A 9 3.08 2.04 -15.80
C GLU A 9 1.55 2.00 -15.72
N LYS A 10 0.98 0.94 -15.16
CA LYS A 10 -0.47 0.81 -15.00
C LYS A 10 -1.06 1.85 -14.06
N LEU A 11 -0.34 2.22 -12.99
CA LEU A 11 -0.77 3.30 -12.09
C LEU A 11 -0.84 4.65 -12.81
N LEU A 12 0.15 4.96 -13.66
CA LEU A 12 0.19 6.19 -14.47
C LEU A 12 -0.91 6.16 -15.56
N GLU A 13 -1.08 5.04 -16.27
CA GLU A 13 -2.04 4.85 -17.35
C GLU A 13 -3.47 5.21 -16.93
N VAL A 14 -3.93 4.69 -15.79
CA VAL A 14 -5.27 4.97 -15.27
C VAL A 14 -5.32 6.23 -14.40
N GLN A 15 -4.21 6.96 -14.31
CA GLN A 15 -4.09 8.14 -13.44
C GLN A 15 -4.47 7.84 -11.96
N ALA A 16 -4.20 6.62 -11.48
CA ALA A 16 -4.22 6.30 -10.07
C ALA A 16 -3.14 7.11 -9.33
N VAL A 17 -2.03 7.36 -10.01
CA VAL A 17 -1.00 8.30 -9.59
C VAL A 17 -1.00 9.51 -10.51
N LYS A 18 -0.96 10.71 -9.91
CA LYS A 18 -0.87 12.00 -10.60
C LYS A 18 0.35 12.75 -10.09
N LEU A 19 1.11 13.32 -11.01
CA LEU A 19 2.27 14.16 -10.73
C LEU A 19 1.93 15.62 -11.08
N SER A 20 2.17 16.54 -10.15
CA SER A 20 1.91 17.98 -10.32
C SER A 20 2.91 18.79 -9.47
N PRO A 21 4.18 18.83 -9.85
CA PRO A 21 5.22 19.51 -9.08
C PRO A 21 5.02 21.05 -9.05
N GLU A 22 4.54 21.65 -10.13
CA GLU A 22 4.29 23.10 -10.22
C GLU A 22 3.05 23.54 -9.43
N LYS A 23 2.04 22.65 -9.32
CA LYS A 23 0.80 22.88 -8.56
C LYS A 23 0.59 21.76 -7.56
N PRO A 24 1.33 21.76 -6.45
CA PRO A 24 1.32 20.64 -5.52
C PRO A 24 -0.04 20.40 -4.88
N PHE A 25 -0.34 19.15 -4.64
CA PHE A 25 -1.49 18.72 -3.85
C PHE A 25 -1.28 19.09 -2.37
N THR A 26 -2.37 19.23 -1.63
CA THR A 26 -2.32 19.31 -0.17
C THR A 26 -2.95 18.05 0.39
N TRP A 27 -2.16 17.26 1.10
CA TRP A 27 -2.65 16.04 1.76
C TRP A 27 -3.47 16.36 3.01
N ALA A 28 -4.22 15.37 3.50
CA ALA A 28 -5.00 15.51 4.74
C ALA A 28 -4.12 15.83 5.97
N SER A 29 -2.84 15.47 5.93
CA SER A 29 -1.84 15.85 6.93
C SER A 29 -1.45 17.32 6.90
N GLY A 30 -1.86 18.07 5.86
CA GLY A 30 -1.43 19.43 5.59
C GLY A 30 -0.14 19.53 4.76
N TRP A 31 0.53 18.42 4.47
CA TRP A 31 1.75 18.43 3.66
C TRP A 31 1.47 18.81 2.22
N LYS A 32 2.38 19.60 1.65
CA LYS A 32 2.42 19.82 0.20
C LYS A 32 3.10 18.62 -0.46
N SER A 33 2.52 18.17 -1.57
CA SER A 33 3.02 17.00 -2.28
C SER A 33 2.93 17.17 -3.79
N PRO A 34 4.01 16.88 -4.54
CA PRO A 34 3.99 16.89 -6.01
C PRO A 34 3.29 15.67 -6.60
N ILE A 35 2.86 14.73 -5.76
CA ILE A 35 2.23 13.48 -6.14
C ILE A 35 0.96 13.23 -5.34
N TYR A 36 -0.03 12.67 -6.01
CA TYR A 36 -1.25 12.15 -5.40
C TYR A 36 -1.49 10.72 -5.89
N CYS A 37 -1.68 9.79 -4.97
CA CYS A 37 -1.96 8.39 -5.25
C CYS A 37 -3.36 8.01 -4.71
N ASP A 38 -4.18 7.41 -5.58
CA ASP A 38 -5.47 6.82 -5.24
C ASP A 38 -5.64 5.49 -5.99
N ASN A 39 -5.15 4.42 -5.38
CA ASN A 39 -5.19 3.07 -5.95
C ASN A 39 -6.61 2.50 -6.05
N ARG A 40 -7.60 3.08 -5.36
CA ARG A 40 -9.01 2.69 -5.48
C ARG A 40 -9.54 2.91 -6.89
N LYS A 41 -8.96 3.84 -7.63
CA LYS A 41 -9.33 4.12 -9.01
C LYS A 41 -9.11 2.91 -9.93
N ILE A 42 -8.10 2.08 -9.63
CA ILE A 42 -7.77 0.87 -10.40
C ILE A 42 -8.95 -0.11 -10.41
N LEU A 43 -9.76 -0.15 -9.35
CA LEU A 43 -10.89 -1.07 -9.21
C LEU A 43 -11.89 -0.94 -10.36
N SER A 44 -11.98 0.23 -11.00
CA SER A 44 -12.86 0.50 -12.13
C SER A 44 -12.31 0.05 -13.49
N PHE A 45 -11.08 -0.46 -13.56
CA PHE A 45 -10.41 -0.91 -14.79
C PHE A 45 -10.15 -2.43 -14.73
N PRO A 46 -11.05 -3.28 -15.21
CA PRO A 46 -11.01 -4.73 -14.97
C PRO A 46 -9.68 -5.39 -15.35
N TYR A 47 -9.12 -5.09 -16.50
CA TYR A 47 -7.86 -5.71 -16.97
C TYR A 47 -6.66 -5.28 -16.13
N ILE A 48 -6.60 -3.99 -15.74
CA ILE A 48 -5.51 -3.48 -14.90
C ILE A 48 -5.66 -3.98 -13.48
N ARG A 49 -6.88 -4.01 -12.96
CA ARG A 49 -7.20 -4.62 -11.66
C ARG A 49 -6.76 -6.07 -11.59
N ASP A 50 -7.05 -6.87 -12.62
CA ASP A 50 -6.66 -8.27 -12.69
C ASP A 50 -5.14 -8.43 -12.79
N PHE A 51 -4.46 -7.55 -13.53
CA PHE A 51 -3.01 -7.53 -13.59
C PHE A 51 -2.41 -7.24 -12.20
N ILE A 52 -2.83 -6.16 -11.53
CA ILE A 52 -2.33 -5.80 -10.17
C ILE A 52 -2.63 -6.91 -9.15
N LYS A 53 -3.84 -7.49 -9.20
CA LYS A 53 -4.19 -8.64 -8.35
C LYS A 53 -3.25 -9.82 -8.59
N SER A 54 -2.96 -10.15 -9.85
CA SER A 54 -2.08 -11.26 -10.20
C SER A 54 -0.65 -11.04 -9.73
N GLU A 55 -0.10 -9.83 -9.90
CA GLU A 55 1.22 -9.47 -9.38
C GLU A 55 1.25 -9.58 -7.84
N MET A 56 0.19 -9.11 -7.16
CA MET A 56 0.06 -9.27 -5.71
C MET A 56 0.06 -10.76 -5.31
N CYS A 57 -0.76 -11.59 -5.96
CA CYS A 57 -0.81 -13.03 -5.68
C CYS A 57 0.55 -13.72 -5.92
N SER A 58 1.31 -13.29 -6.92
CA SER A 58 2.67 -13.82 -7.17
C SER A 58 3.60 -13.52 -6.00
N VAL A 59 3.59 -12.28 -5.49
CA VAL A 59 4.38 -11.90 -4.31
C VAL A 59 3.97 -12.71 -3.08
N LEU A 60 2.66 -12.87 -2.85
CA LEU A 60 2.15 -13.64 -1.73
C LEU A 60 2.65 -15.10 -1.80
N PHE A 61 2.51 -15.71 -2.95
CA PHE A 61 2.90 -17.09 -3.17
C PHE A 61 4.42 -17.32 -3.06
N GLU A 62 5.22 -16.40 -3.61
CA GLU A 62 6.68 -16.55 -3.63
C GLU A 62 7.34 -16.18 -2.30
N GLN A 63 6.84 -15.15 -1.60
CA GLN A 63 7.54 -14.58 -0.44
C GLN A 63 6.89 -14.90 0.90
N PHE A 64 5.60 -15.26 0.90
CA PHE A 64 4.84 -15.57 2.11
C PHE A 64 4.05 -16.89 1.98
N PRO A 65 4.70 -17.99 1.55
CA PRO A 65 4.01 -19.26 1.33
C PRO A 65 3.38 -19.85 2.59
N GLU A 66 3.81 -19.40 3.78
CA GLU A 66 3.28 -19.80 5.08
C GLU A 66 2.02 -19.02 5.51
N ALA A 67 1.53 -18.08 4.70
CA ALA A 67 0.32 -17.34 5.02
C ALA A 67 -0.91 -18.28 5.07
N GLU A 68 -1.58 -18.29 6.21
CA GLU A 68 -2.79 -19.09 6.43
C GLU A 68 -4.06 -18.25 6.21
N MET A 69 -3.92 -16.93 6.18
CA MET A 69 -5.02 -15.96 6.10
C MET A 69 -4.53 -14.63 5.56
N LEU A 70 -5.41 -13.88 4.88
CA LEU A 70 -5.16 -12.49 4.51
C LEU A 70 -6.02 -11.54 5.33
N ALA A 71 -5.45 -10.36 5.68
CA ALA A 71 -6.16 -9.30 6.38
C ALA A 71 -6.07 -7.98 5.60
N GLY A 72 -7.21 -7.50 5.10
CA GLY A 72 -7.27 -6.21 4.40
C GLY A 72 -7.29 -5.02 5.36
N VAL A 73 -6.52 -3.98 5.06
CA VAL A 73 -6.60 -2.70 5.78
C VAL A 73 -7.77 -1.88 5.24
N ALA A 74 -8.73 -1.57 6.09
CA ALA A 74 -9.84 -0.73 5.67
C ALA A 74 -9.36 0.73 5.46
N THR A 75 -9.77 1.38 4.37
CA THR A 75 -10.85 0.95 3.48
C THR A 75 -10.29 0.35 2.18
N ALA A 76 -9.20 0.88 1.64
CA ALA A 76 -8.75 0.56 0.28
C ALA A 76 -8.17 -0.85 0.16
N GLY A 77 -7.49 -1.36 1.20
CA GLY A 77 -6.96 -2.72 1.22
C GLY A 77 -8.03 -3.83 1.26
N ILE A 78 -9.30 -3.50 1.60
CA ILE A 78 -10.37 -4.51 1.66
C ILE A 78 -10.57 -5.21 0.32
N ALA A 79 -10.74 -4.44 -0.76
CA ALA A 79 -11.02 -5.02 -2.07
C ALA A 79 -9.84 -5.87 -2.57
N TRP A 80 -8.62 -5.39 -2.41
CA TRP A 80 -7.41 -6.07 -2.84
C TRP A 80 -7.18 -7.37 -2.07
N GLY A 81 -7.32 -7.31 -0.74
CA GLY A 81 -7.22 -8.49 0.12
C GLY A 81 -8.27 -9.55 -0.22
N ALA A 82 -9.53 -9.15 -0.42
CA ALA A 82 -10.60 -10.07 -0.77
C ALA A 82 -10.38 -10.76 -2.14
N MET A 83 -9.95 -9.99 -3.15
CA MET A 83 -9.66 -10.53 -4.48
C MET A 83 -8.44 -11.47 -4.48
N ALA A 84 -7.39 -11.14 -3.72
CA ALA A 84 -6.21 -11.98 -3.57
C ALA A 84 -6.55 -13.28 -2.80
N ALA A 85 -7.31 -13.17 -1.71
CA ALA A 85 -7.77 -14.32 -0.94
C ALA A 85 -8.63 -15.28 -1.77
N ASP A 86 -9.56 -14.73 -2.60
CA ASP A 86 -10.36 -15.56 -3.50
C ASP A 86 -9.48 -16.29 -4.53
N GLN A 87 -8.50 -15.62 -5.13
CA GLN A 87 -7.60 -16.24 -6.10
C GLN A 87 -6.74 -17.34 -5.47
N LEU A 88 -6.20 -17.10 -4.27
CA LEU A 88 -5.32 -18.03 -3.56
C LEU A 88 -6.07 -19.06 -2.70
N LYS A 89 -7.40 -18.94 -2.61
CA LYS A 89 -8.28 -19.77 -1.78
C LYS A 89 -7.89 -19.75 -0.29
N LEU A 90 -7.46 -18.57 0.17
CA LEU A 90 -7.14 -18.33 1.58
C LEU A 90 -8.33 -17.73 2.33
N PRO A 91 -8.48 -18.02 3.63
CA PRO A 91 -9.37 -17.27 4.52
C PRO A 91 -9.08 -15.78 4.48
N TYR A 92 -10.13 -14.96 4.70
CA TYR A 92 -10.02 -13.50 4.63
C TYR A 92 -10.74 -12.82 5.78
N ILE A 93 -10.08 -11.84 6.36
CA ILE A 93 -10.61 -10.87 7.32
C ILE A 93 -10.26 -9.45 6.89
N TYR A 94 -10.90 -8.44 7.47
CA TYR A 94 -10.41 -7.06 7.33
C TYR A 94 -10.47 -6.30 8.65
N VAL A 95 -9.64 -5.28 8.78
CA VAL A 95 -9.51 -4.50 10.00
C VAL A 95 -10.00 -3.09 9.77
N ARG A 96 -10.95 -2.64 10.57
CA ARG A 96 -11.54 -1.31 10.54
C ARG A 96 -10.60 -0.28 11.18
N PRO A 97 -10.66 1.01 10.75
CA PRO A 97 -9.84 2.07 11.36
C PRO A 97 -10.21 2.32 12.84
N LYS A 98 -11.46 2.02 13.21
CA LYS A 98 -11.98 2.18 14.59
C LYS A 98 -12.89 1.01 14.95
N PRO A 99 -12.97 0.66 16.24
CA PRO A 99 -13.94 -0.32 16.74
C PRO A 99 -15.39 0.09 16.39
N LYS A 100 -16.30 -0.89 16.40
CA LYS A 100 -17.74 -0.62 16.28
C LYS A 100 -18.22 0.16 17.50
N GLU A 101 -19.05 1.17 17.29
CA GLU A 101 -19.71 1.92 18.37
C GLU A 101 -20.79 1.09 19.05
N HIS A 102 -21.29 0.05 18.36
CA HIS A 102 -22.35 -0.86 18.86
C HIS A 102 -21.94 -2.33 18.67
N GLY A 103 -22.43 -3.21 19.52
CA GLY A 103 -22.12 -4.65 19.54
C GLY A 103 -20.91 -4.99 20.39
N LEU A 104 -20.13 -6.01 20.01
CA LEU A 104 -18.96 -6.49 20.76
C LEU A 104 -17.73 -5.58 20.67
N GLY A 105 -17.82 -4.40 20.05
CA GLY A 105 -16.69 -3.48 19.92
C GLY A 105 -15.56 -3.98 19.00
N ASN A 106 -15.80 -5.03 18.22
CA ASN A 106 -14.79 -5.65 17.38
C ASN A 106 -14.31 -4.70 16.28
N GLN A 107 -12.99 -4.66 16.10
CA GLN A 107 -12.33 -3.93 15.02
C GLN A 107 -12.01 -4.84 13.83
N ILE A 108 -11.92 -6.16 14.06
CA ILE A 108 -11.70 -7.17 13.03
C ILE A 108 -13.05 -7.71 12.57
N GLU A 109 -13.25 -7.78 11.27
CA GLU A 109 -14.42 -8.36 10.63
C GLU A 109 -14.04 -9.66 9.92
N GLY A 110 -14.79 -10.71 10.20
CA GLY A 110 -14.55 -12.08 9.75
C GLY A 110 -14.24 -13.01 10.92
N PHE A 111 -13.96 -14.27 10.60
CA PHE A 111 -13.63 -15.30 11.59
C PHE A 111 -12.15 -15.63 11.56
N TYR A 112 -11.51 -15.75 12.69
CA TYR A 112 -10.11 -16.12 12.85
C TYR A 112 -9.91 -16.94 14.13
N THR A 113 -8.79 -17.65 14.18
CA THR A 113 -8.36 -18.40 15.37
C THR A 113 -7.01 -17.86 15.83
N ALA A 114 -6.82 -17.72 17.13
CA ALA A 114 -5.54 -17.30 17.70
C ALA A 114 -4.40 -18.25 17.25
N GLY A 115 -3.23 -17.67 16.98
CA GLY A 115 -2.06 -18.38 16.47
C GLY A 115 -2.00 -18.51 14.94
N GLN A 116 -3.08 -18.18 14.19
CA GLN A 116 -3.02 -18.22 12.73
C GLN A 116 -2.05 -17.18 12.18
N LYS A 117 -1.29 -17.58 11.14
CA LYS A 117 -0.37 -16.72 10.40
C LYS A 117 -1.13 -15.86 9.41
N VAL A 118 -1.12 -14.54 9.66
CA VAL A 118 -1.85 -13.57 8.85
C VAL A 118 -0.89 -12.64 8.10
N LEU A 119 -1.14 -12.48 6.79
CA LEU A 119 -0.46 -11.49 5.95
C LEU A 119 -1.39 -10.30 5.70
N VAL A 120 -0.89 -9.10 5.96
CA VAL A 120 -1.67 -7.86 5.83
C VAL A 120 -1.63 -7.35 4.39
N ILE A 121 -2.78 -6.94 3.84
CA ILE A 121 -2.91 -6.37 2.50
C ILE A 121 -3.32 -4.91 2.60
N GLU A 122 -2.51 -4.05 2.01
CA GLU A 122 -2.70 -2.60 1.96
C GLU A 122 -2.73 -2.13 0.49
N ASP A 123 -3.24 -0.94 0.21
CA ASP A 123 -3.13 -0.32 -1.12
C ASP A 123 -1.92 0.62 -1.24
N LEU A 124 -1.60 1.32 -0.17
CA LEU A 124 -0.58 2.38 -0.17
C LEU A 124 0.12 2.50 1.18
N ILE A 125 1.43 2.41 1.20
CA ILE A 125 2.25 2.73 2.37
C ILE A 125 2.84 4.13 2.21
N SER A 126 2.40 5.07 3.07
CA SER A 126 2.98 6.40 3.22
C SER A 126 3.97 6.41 4.41
N THR A 127 3.57 6.90 5.57
CA THR A 127 4.36 6.84 6.79
C THR A 127 4.26 5.52 7.55
N GLY A 128 3.38 4.62 7.11
CA GLY A 128 3.13 3.34 7.76
C GLY A 128 2.26 3.39 9.02
N LYS A 129 1.89 4.58 9.50
CA LYS A 129 1.18 4.73 10.79
C LYS A 129 -0.16 3.97 10.83
N SER A 130 -1.02 4.14 9.85
CA SER A 130 -2.32 3.44 9.77
C SER A 130 -2.16 1.94 9.61
N SER A 131 -1.22 1.54 8.77
CA SER A 131 -0.93 0.14 8.49
C SER A 131 -0.41 -0.59 9.72
N LEU A 132 0.48 0.04 10.50
CA LEU A 132 1.02 -0.53 11.74
C LEU A 132 -0.03 -0.56 12.87
N GLN A 133 -0.98 0.36 12.91
CA GLN A 133 -2.13 0.24 13.84
C GLN A 133 -2.94 -1.03 13.57
N VAL A 134 -3.12 -1.42 12.31
CA VAL A 134 -3.77 -2.69 11.96
C VAL A 134 -2.94 -3.88 12.43
N VAL A 135 -1.62 -3.85 12.25
CA VAL A 135 -0.71 -4.89 12.77
C VAL A 135 -0.87 -5.05 14.27
N ASP A 136 -0.93 -3.95 15.03
CA ASP A 136 -1.10 -3.99 16.48
C ASP A 136 -2.44 -4.63 16.88
N VAL A 137 -3.53 -4.28 16.19
CA VAL A 137 -4.85 -4.88 16.43
C VAL A 137 -4.83 -6.38 16.18
N LEU A 138 -4.22 -6.85 15.10
CA LEU A 138 -4.11 -8.28 14.78
C LEU A 138 -3.27 -9.02 15.82
N LYS A 139 -2.11 -8.48 16.20
CA LYS A 139 -1.24 -9.07 17.25
C LYS A 139 -1.95 -9.13 18.61
N GLN A 140 -2.65 -8.06 19.01
CA GLN A 140 -3.45 -8.04 20.26
C GLN A 140 -4.60 -9.04 20.25
N SER A 141 -5.09 -9.39 19.07
CA SER A 141 -6.12 -10.42 18.90
C SER A 141 -5.57 -11.85 18.84
N GLY A 142 -4.27 -12.03 19.09
CA GLY A 142 -3.59 -13.31 19.14
C GLY A 142 -3.18 -13.89 17.77
N LEU A 143 -3.23 -13.09 16.70
CA LEU A 143 -2.76 -13.50 15.38
C LEU A 143 -1.24 -13.29 15.22
N GLU A 144 -0.59 -14.16 14.46
CA GLU A 144 0.81 -14.03 14.08
C GLU A 144 0.92 -13.23 12.76
N VAL A 145 1.27 -11.95 12.83
CA VAL A 145 1.46 -11.12 11.64
C VAL A 145 2.82 -11.42 11.03
N ILE A 146 2.84 -12.08 9.87
CA ILE A 146 4.06 -12.52 9.18
C ILE A 146 4.64 -11.46 8.22
N GLY A 147 3.86 -10.44 7.85
CA GLY A 147 4.30 -9.36 6.97
C GLY A 147 3.15 -8.54 6.43
N MET A 148 3.49 -7.65 5.48
CA MET A 148 2.51 -6.81 4.78
C MET A 148 2.88 -6.70 3.30
N VAL A 149 1.86 -6.73 2.42
CA VAL A 149 2.02 -6.46 0.99
C VAL A 149 1.15 -5.28 0.59
N SER A 150 1.72 -4.33 -0.17
CA SER A 150 0.98 -3.19 -0.71
C SER A 150 1.19 -3.03 -2.22
N ILE A 151 0.32 -2.26 -2.87
CA ILE A 151 0.47 -1.94 -4.30
C ILE A 151 1.61 -0.94 -4.49
N PHE A 152 1.63 0.12 -3.67
CA PHE A 152 2.56 1.22 -3.81
C PHE A 152 3.13 1.67 -2.46
N THR A 153 4.38 2.09 -2.46
CA THR A 153 5.00 2.80 -1.33
C THR A 153 5.72 4.07 -1.79
N TYR A 154 5.65 5.11 -0.97
CA TYR A 154 6.52 6.28 -1.16
C TYR A 154 7.96 6.00 -0.74
N GLY A 155 8.21 4.94 0.04
CA GLY A 155 9.53 4.60 0.56
C GLY A 155 10.10 5.69 1.47
N PHE A 156 9.28 6.30 2.32
CA PHE A 156 9.75 7.27 3.29
C PHE A 156 10.58 6.58 4.38
N THR A 157 11.71 7.18 4.74
CA THR A 157 12.57 6.70 5.84
C THR A 157 11.80 6.52 7.15
N ALA A 158 10.77 7.36 7.39
CA ALA A 158 9.91 7.23 8.54
C ALA A 158 9.11 5.91 8.55
N ALA A 159 8.64 5.46 7.37
CA ALA A 159 7.95 4.18 7.25
C ALA A 159 8.93 3.01 7.48
N GLU A 160 10.07 3.03 6.81
CA GLU A 160 11.12 1.99 6.96
C GLU A 160 11.50 1.80 8.43
N LYS A 161 11.75 2.92 9.14
CA LYS A 161 12.07 2.90 10.58
C LYS A 161 10.91 2.32 11.40
N ALA A 162 9.68 2.77 11.18
CA ALA A 162 8.51 2.32 11.93
C ALA A 162 8.23 0.82 11.74
N PHE A 163 8.32 0.31 10.51
CA PHE A 163 8.15 -1.11 10.24
C PHE A 163 9.26 -1.96 10.86
N LYS A 164 10.51 -1.49 10.81
CA LYS A 164 11.65 -2.15 11.46
C LYS A 164 11.47 -2.21 12.99
N GLU A 165 11.04 -1.12 13.61
CA GLU A 165 10.76 -1.07 15.05
C GLU A 165 9.60 -1.98 15.47
N ALA A 166 8.57 -2.11 14.60
CA ALA A 166 7.45 -3.02 14.82
C ALA A 166 7.78 -4.50 14.57
N GLY A 167 8.97 -4.80 14.01
CA GLY A 167 9.39 -6.14 13.65
C GLY A 167 8.52 -6.78 12.57
N VAL A 168 8.04 -5.98 11.61
CA VAL A 168 7.20 -6.42 10.50
C VAL A 168 7.85 -6.05 9.18
N SER A 169 8.09 -7.03 8.32
CA SER A 169 8.54 -6.80 6.96
C SER A 169 7.38 -6.34 6.07
N TYR A 170 7.67 -5.51 5.08
CA TYR A 170 6.69 -5.21 4.04
C TYR A 170 7.30 -5.26 2.65
N GLN A 171 6.46 -5.59 1.68
CA GLN A 171 6.79 -5.60 0.25
C GLN A 171 5.76 -4.78 -0.50
N SER A 172 6.18 -3.97 -1.47
CA SER A 172 5.27 -3.25 -2.37
C SER A 172 5.49 -3.72 -3.80
N LEU A 173 4.41 -3.71 -4.60
CA LEU A 173 4.50 -4.12 -6.01
C LEU A 173 5.30 -3.13 -6.84
N THR A 174 5.27 -1.85 -6.45
CA THR A 174 6.13 -0.80 -7.00
C THR A 174 6.33 0.32 -5.98
N ASP A 175 7.25 1.22 -6.25
CA ASP A 175 7.63 2.30 -5.37
C ASP A 175 7.73 3.67 -6.08
N TYR A 176 7.96 4.70 -5.29
CA TYR A 176 8.08 6.08 -5.78
C TYR A 176 9.28 6.27 -6.73
N PRO A 177 10.52 5.82 -6.44
CA PRO A 177 11.64 5.93 -7.38
C PRO A 177 11.35 5.30 -8.74
N THR A 178 10.87 4.07 -8.77
CA THR A 178 10.53 3.34 -10.00
C THR A 178 9.50 4.11 -10.83
N LEU A 179 8.46 4.64 -10.15
CA LEU A 179 7.42 5.41 -10.81
C LEU A 179 7.94 6.74 -11.38
N ILE A 180 8.78 7.48 -10.64
CA ILE A 180 9.34 8.76 -11.12
C ILE A 180 10.28 8.52 -12.30
N ASN A 181 11.18 7.55 -12.22
CA ASN A 181 12.08 7.21 -13.33
C ASN A 181 11.26 6.87 -14.60
N LEU A 182 10.20 6.09 -14.47
CA LEU A 182 9.32 5.77 -15.59
C LEU A 182 8.59 7.02 -16.14
N ALA A 183 8.14 7.92 -15.27
CA ALA A 183 7.47 9.15 -15.67
C ALA A 183 8.40 10.08 -16.48
N VAL A 184 9.69 10.13 -16.14
CA VAL A 184 10.72 10.83 -16.92
C VAL A 184 10.96 10.15 -18.27
N GLU A 185 11.15 8.83 -18.29
CA GLU A 185 11.33 8.05 -19.52
C GLU A 185 10.16 8.25 -20.51
N LYS A 186 8.95 8.38 -20.00
CA LYS A 186 7.74 8.61 -20.82
C LYS A 186 7.47 10.08 -21.15
N GLY A 187 8.31 11.01 -20.69
CA GLY A 187 8.12 12.45 -20.89
C GLY A 187 6.91 13.04 -20.17
N ILE A 188 6.39 12.36 -19.13
CA ILE A 188 5.29 12.86 -18.28
C ILE A 188 5.79 14.01 -17.40
N VAL A 189 7.03 13.92 -16.95
CA VAL A 189 7.75 14.98 -16.25
C VAL A 189 9.12 15.19 -16.90
N SER A 190 9.68 16.41 -16.80
CA SER A 190 11.00 16.71 -17.34
C SER A 190 12.09 16.14 -16.43
N ALA A 191 13.29 15.91 -16.99
CA ALA A 191 14.45 15.48 -16.23
C ALA A 191 14.84 16.48 -15.12
N ASP A 192 14.67 17.78 -15.36
CA ASP A 192 14.94 18.80 -14.34
C ASP A 192 13.98 18.69 -13.14
N THR A 193 12.75 18.25 -13.40
CA THR A 193 11.73 18.04 -12.37
C THR A 193 12.02 16.80 -11.51
N GLU A 194 12.71 15.80 -12.05
CA GLU A 194 13.05 14.56 -11.34
C GLU A 194 13.78 14.83 -10.02
N GLN A 195 14.79 15.70 -10.03
CA GLN A 195 15.56 16.03 -8.82
C GLN A 195 14.66 16.63 -7.72
N VAL A 196 13.74 17.48 -8.11
CA VAL A 196 12.79 18.11 -7.18
C VAL A 196 11.85 17.06 -6.56
N LEU A 197 11.38 16.12 -7.38
CA LEU A 197 10.54 15.02 -6.94
C LEU A 197 11.27 14.11 -5.95
N LEU A 198 12.53 13.77 -6.23
CA LEU A 198 13.36 12.96 -5.34
C LEU A 198 13.70 13.71 -4.03
N GLN A 199 13.94 15.01 -4.08
CA GLN A 199 14.16 15.85 -2.88
C GLN A 199 12.92 15.89 -1.99
N TRP A 200 11.72 16.01 -2.57
CA TRP A 200 10.47 15.95 -1.81
C TRP A 200 10.37 14.66 -0.99
N ARG A 201 10.70 13.51 -1.56
CA ARG A 201 10.65 12.21 -0.88
C ARG A 201 11.53 12.18 0.38
N ASN A 202 12.67 12.86 0.36
CA ASN A 202 13.62 12.87 1.49
C ASN A 202 13.09 13.67 2.69
N ASP A 203 12.34 14.76 2.45
CA ASP A 203 11.76 15.59 3.51
C ASP A 203 10.37 16.14 3.11
N PRO A 204 9.37 15.25 3.03
CA PRO A 204 8.04 15.63 2.56
C PRO A 204 7.30 16.58 3.49
N ALA A 205 7.64 16.58 4.80
CA ALA A 205 6.99 17.43 5.80
C ALA A 205 7.38 18.91 5.66
N ASN A 206 8.59 19.19 5.21
CA ASN A 206 9.11 20.55 5.11
C ASN A 206 9.14 21.10 3.68
N TRP A 207 8.79 20.27 2.70
CA TRP A 207 8.77 20.70 1.30
C TRP A 207 7.63 21.68 1.03
N LYS A 208 7.96 22.83 0.40
CA LYS A 208 7.00 23.93 0.17
C LYS A 208 6.53 24.09 -1.27
N GLY A 209 7.02 23.26 -2.17
CA GLY A 209 6.81 23.38 -3.61
C GLY A 209 8.04 23.90 -4.34
N ILE A 210 7.88 24.08 -5.66
CA ILE A 210 8.86 24.73 -6.55
C ILE A 210 8.56 26.22 -6.58
#